data_0cb166bdc2eba8a40d0f6d037127ae66
#
_entry.id   0cb166bdc2eba8a40d0f6d037127ae66
#
_cell.length_a   1.000
_cell.length_b   1.000
_cell.length_c   1.000
_cell.angle_alpha   90.00
_cell.angle_beta   90.00
_cell.angle_gamma   90.00
#
_symmetry.space_group_name_H-M   'P 1'
#
loop_
_entity.id
_entity.type
_entity.pdbx_description
1 polymer ?
#
loop_
_entity_poly.entity_id
_entity_poly.type
_entity_poly.pdbx_seq_one_letter_code
_entity_poly.pdbx_strand_id
1 'polypeptide(L)'
;MVNVLINALVALLVGGATLNFSFEAESDGGAGSSAAGRNSGTSGVQYEAQGTIVTEGDNYRMETQDALVYSDGAVMCIYQKAIDEVILQEAAAGAAGIANPFAVLIGQDSNYEVSAYEADSQGIPRKIVLKAKSGAKYTIRIKDYKKLPQVDPQQFVFRAEDFPTAVVTDLR
;
A
#
# COMPACT_ATOMS: atom_id res chain seq x y z
N MET A 1 6.70 -7.28 21.84
CA MET A 1 6.61 -5.81 21.57
C MET A 1 6.09 -5.51 20.16
N VAL A 2 6.59 -6.19 19.12
CA VAL A 2 6.16 -5.97 17.71
C VAL A 2 4.65 -6.20 17.50
N ASN A 3 4.06 -7.26 18.06
CA ASN A 3 2.62 -7.56 17.92
C ASN A 3 1.70 -6.48 18.51
N VAL A 4 2.12 -5.81 19.57
CA VAL A 4 1.33 -4.71 20.19
C VAL A 4 1.30 -3.49 19.28
N LEU A 5 2.39 -3.24 18.56
CA LEU A 5 2.53 -2.11 17.65
C LEU A 5 1.75 -2.32 16.34
N ILE A 6 1.76 -3.55 15.81
CA ILE A 6 0.93 -3.93 14.67
C ILE A 6 -0.56 -3.78 15.03
N ASN A 7 -0.97 -4.26 16.19
CA ASN A 7 -2.34 -4.11 16.67
C ASN A 7 -2.75 -2.65 16.85
N ALA A 8 -1.85 -1.78 17.29
CA ALA A 8 -2.12 -0.35 17.39
C ALA A 8 -2.34 0.31 16.02
N LEU A 9 -1.52 -0.05 15.01
CA LEU A 9 -1.70 0.44 13.64
C LEU A 9 -3.00 -0.09 13.03
N VAL A 10 -3.29 -1.38 13.17
CA VAL A 10 -4.55 -1.98 12.73
C VAL A 10 -5.74 -1.27 13.38
N ALA A 11 -5.69 -1.00 14.69
CA ALA A 11 -6.75 -0.27 15.39
C ALA A 11 -6.95 1.17 14.87
N LEU A 12 -5.87 1.84 14.44
CA LEU A 12 -5.96 3.17 13.83
C LEU A 12 -6.61 3.13 12.44
N LEU A 13 -6.38 2.07 11.67
CA LEU A 13 -6.89 1.92 10.31
C LEU A 13 -8.33 1.37 10.28
N VAL A 14 -8.71 0.50 11.23
CA VAL A 14 -10.04 -0.10 11.31
C VAL A 14 -11.14 0.92 11.59
N GLY A 15 -10.84 2.01 12.29
CA GLY A 15 -11.82 2.97 12.75
C GLY A 15 -12.12 4.14 11.80
N GLY A 16 -11.80 4.04 10.51
CA GLY A 16 -11.91 5.14 9.55
C GLY A 16 -10.80 6.18 9.70
N ALA A 17 -9.92 6.26 8.71
CA ALA A 17 -8.80 7.20 8.70
C ALA A 17 -8.42 7.64 7.30
N THR A 18 -7.78 8.80 7.22
CA THR A 18 -7.02 9.22 6.05
C THR A 18 -5.57 9.50 6.43
N LEU A 19 -4.64 9.11 5.55
CA LEU A 19 -3.21 9.31 5.77
C LEU A 19 -2.55 9.77 4.47
N ASN A 20 -1.56 10.65 4.63
CA ASN A 20 -0.57 10.92 3.59
C ASN A 20 0.69 10.09 3.91
N PHE A 21 1.21 9.40 2.94
CA PHE A 21 2.35 8.52 3.10
C PHE A 21 3.40 8.67 2.00
N SER A 22 4.62 8.22 2.28
CA SER A 22 5.60 7.84 1.27
C SER A 22 6.02 6.39 1.48
N PHE A 23 6.29 5.73 0.38
CA PHE A 23 6.67 4.33 0.33
C PHE A 23 7.96 4.19 -0.48
N GLU A 24 8.92 3.47 0.06
CA GLU A 24 10.20 3.16 -0.59
C GLU A 24 10.39 1.64 -0.60
N ALA A 25 10.72 1.07 -1.73
CA ALA A 25 11.09 -0.34 -1.86
C ALA A 25 12.58 -0.46 -2.20
N GLU A 26 13.30 -1.21 -1.39
CA GLU A 26 14.72 -1.53 -1.58
C GLU A 26 14.83 -3.04 -1.82
N SER A 27 15.56 -3.49 -2.85
CA SER A 27 15.94 -4.89 -2.93
C SER A 27 17.27 -5.10 -2.21
N ASP A 28 17.35 -6.16 -1.43
CA ASP A 28 18.65 -6.65 -0.95
C ASP A 28 19.45 -7.08 -2.17
N GLY A 29 20.62 -6.49 -2.39
CA GLY A 29 21.46 -6.74 -3.55
C GLY A 29 22.02 -8.17 -3.64
N GLY A 30 21.11 -9.14 -3.74
CA GLY A 30 21.41 -10.53 -4.11
C GLY A 30 21.73 -10.60 -5.58
N ALA A 31 22.93 -10.99 -5.91
CA ALA A 31 23.45 -11.18 -7.26
C ALA A 31 22.48 -11.99 -8.14
N GLY A 32 22.03 -11.41 -9.25
CA GLY A 32 21.43 -12.17 -10.33
C GLY A 32 20.23 -11.54 -11.00
N SER A 33 20.44 -10.50 -11.79
CA SER A 33 19.92 -10.47 -13.16
C SER A 33 20.30 -9.11 -13.79
N SER A 34 21.22 -9.20 -14.74
CA SER A 34 21.64 -8.13 -15.62
C SER A 34 20.53 -7.80 -16.61
N ALA A 35 19.93 -6.63 -16.46
CA ALA A 35 19.34 -5.93 -17.58
C ALA A 35 19.87 -4.49 -17.56
N ALA A 36 20.51 -4.10 -18.64
CA ALA A 36 21.34 -2.93 -18.78
C ALA A 36 20.58 -1.61 -18.59
N GLY A 37 21.06 -0.78 -17.67
CA GLY A 37 20.68 0.61 -17.51
C GLY A 37 21.64 1.26 -16.53
N ARG A 38 22.70 1.89 -17.05
CA ARG A 38 23.70 2.62 -16.25
C ARG A 38 23.03 3.79 -15.54
N ASN A 39 23.08 3.82 -14.21
CA ASN A 39 23.45 5.03 -13.48
C ASN A 39 24.05 4.67 -12.13
N SER A 40 25.17 5.31 -11.85
CA SER A 40 26.05 5.11 -10.73
C SER A 40 25.49 5.66 -9.42
N GLY A 41 25.55 4.85 -8.38
CA GLY A 41 25.84 5.35 -7.03
C GLY A 41 24.70 6.00 -6.28
N THR A 42 23.81 5.18 -5.75
CA THR A 42 23.23 5.34 -4.40
C THR A 42 22.46 4.08 -4.05
N SER A 43 22.60 3.58 -2.82
CA SER A 43 21.94 2.41 -2.26
C SER A 43 20.51 2.22 -2.76
N GLY A 44 20.25 1.20 -3.46
CA GLY A 44 19.20 0.22 -3.57
C GLY A 44 17.74 0.61 -3.63
N VAL A 45 17.31 1.87 -3.60
CA VAL A 45 15.90 2.23 -3.78
C VAL A 45 15.49 1.95 -5.22
N GLN A 46 14.64 0.95 -5.42
CA GLN A 46 14.17 0.56 -6.75
C GLN A 46 12.83 1.18 -7.11
N TYR A 47 12.06 1.58 -6.12
CA TYR A 47 10.75 2.18 -6.30
C TYR A 47 10.42 3.12 -5.14
N GLU A 48 9.91 4.29 -5.47
CA GLU A 48 9.40 5.27 -4.52
C GLU A 48 8.00 5.72 -4.97
N ALA A 49 7.07 5.81 -4.04
CA ALA A 49 5.74 6.36 -4.27
C ALA A 49 5.32 7.25 -3.11
N GLN A 50 4.50 8.25 -3.40
CA GLN A 50 3.82 9.08 -2.43
C GLN A 50 2.34 9.08 -2.73
N GLY A 51 1.51 9.17 -1.69
CA GLY A 51 0.08 9.16 -1.92
C GLY A 51 -0.73 9.42 -0.67
N THR A 52 -2.02 9.28 -0.86
CA THR A 52 -3.04 9.37 0.18
C THR A 52 -3.81 8.07 0.22
N ILE A 53 -4.12 7.58 1.40
CA ILE A 53 -5.04 6.47 1.60
C ILE A 53 -6.18 6.92 2.51
N VAL A 54 -7.40 6.51 2.15
CA VAL A 54 -8.59 6.53 3.02
C VAL A 54 -8.93 5.09 3.30
N THR A 55 -9.18 4.74 4.56
CA THR A 55 -9.44 3.37 4.97
C THR A 55 -10.52 3.30 6.05
N GLU A 56 -11.30 2.21 6.06
CA GLU A 56 -12.24 1.83 7.12
C GLU A 56 -12.42 0.30 7.11
N GLY A 57 -11.97 -0.38 8.17
CA GLY A 57 -11.92 -1.84 8.20
C GLY A 57 -11.03 -2.41 7.10
N ASP A 58 -11.57 -3.33 6.31
CA ASP A 58 -10.89 -3.96 5.17
C ASP A 58 -11.01 -3.14 3.87
N ASN A 59 -11.77 -2.05 3.93
CA ASN A 59 -12.01 -1.19 2.78
C ASN A 59 -10.96 -0.09 2.70
N TYR A 60 -10.49 0.21 1.51
CA TYR A 60 -9.59 1.34 1.30
C TYR A 60 -9.66 1.90 -0.11
N ARG A 61 -9.32 3.18 -0.22
CA ARG A 61 -9.01 3.87 -1.47
C ARG A 61 -7.65 4.54 -1.33
N MET A 62 -6.72 4.15 -2.19
CA MET A 62 -5.37 4.68 -2.20
C MET A 62 -5.12 5.39 -3.52
N GLU A 63 -4.51 6.56 -3.45
CA GLU A 63 -4.11 7.33 -4.63
C GLU A 63 -2.64 7.69 -4.54
N THR A 64 -1.90 7.33 -5.59
CA THR A 64 -0.51 7.72 -5.82
C THR A 64 -0.40 8.53 -7.12
N GLN A 65 0.81 8.94 -7.46
CA GLN A 65 1.08 9.57 -8.75
C GLN A 65 0.71 8.65 -9.91
N ASP A 66 0.99 7.34 -9.80
CA ASP A 66 0.94 6.38 -10.90
C ASP A 66 -0.34 5.53 -10.90
N ALA A 67 -1.01 5.40 -9.76
CA ALA A 67 -2.14 4.49 -9.61
C ALA A 67 -3.23 5.04 -8.69
N LEU A 68 -4.45 4.51 -8.91
CA LEU A 68 -5.57 4.66 -8.01
C LEU A 68 -6.11 3.24 -7.70
N VAL A 69 -6.18 2.91 -6.43
CA VAL A 69 -6.60 1.58 -5.97
C VAL A 69 -7.85 1.71 -5.12
N TYR A 70 -8.82 0.87 -5.40
CA TYR A 70 -10.04 0.70 -4.60
C TYR A 70 -10.09 -0.72 -4.06
N SER A 71 -10.59 -0.88 -2.85
CA SER A 71 -10.93 -2.18 -2.30
C SER A 71 -12.13 -2.04 -1.37
N ASP A 72 -13.14 -2.85 -1.63
CA ASP A 72 -14.34 -2.96 -0.80
C ASP A 72 -14.31 -4.21 0.11
N GLY A 73 -13.13 -4.80 0.28
CA GLY A 73 -12.91 -6.02 1.04
C GLY A 73 -13.15 -7.32 0.26
N ALA A 74 -13.90 -7.28 -0.84
CA ALA A 74 -14.15 -8.43 -1.71
C ALA A 74 -13.40 -8.32 -3.05
N VAL A 75 -13.46 -7.16 -3.66
CA VAL A 75 -12.83 -6.85 -4.95
C VAL A 75 -11.79 -5.76 -4.76
N MET A 76 -10.65 -5.93 -5.41
CA MET A 76 -9.64 -4.89 -5.57
C MET A 76 -9.61 -4.43 -7.02
N CYS A 77 -9.65 -3.14 -7.22
CA CYS A 77 -9.51 -2.48 -8.50
C CYS A 77 -8.23 -1.64 -8.51
N ILE A 78 -7.39 -1.82 -9.51
CA ILE A 78 -6.16 -1.06 -9.70
C ILE A 78 -6.27 -0.33 -11.03
N TYR A 79 -6.36 1.00 -11.00
CA TYR A 79 -6.26 1.84 -12.18
C TYR A 79 -4.83 2.35 -12.34
N GLN A 80 -4.19 1.97 -13.45
CA GLN A 80 -2.85 2.39 -13.83
C GLN A 80 -2.94 3.62 -14.73
N LYS A 81 -2.61 4.79 -14.19
CA LYS A 81 -2.80 6.09 -14.87
C LYS A 81 -1.98 6.22 -16.17
N ALA A 82 -0.78 5.65 -16.20
CA ALA A 82 0.13 5.78 -17.33
C ALA A 82 -0.33 5.07 -18.61
N ILE A 83 -1.10 3.99 -18.48
CA ILE A 83 -1.55 3.14 -19.60
C ILE A 83 -3.06 3.11 -19.74
N ASP A 84 -3.79 3.87 -18.90
CA ASP A 84 -5.25 3.95 -18.88
C ASP A 84 -5.91 2.56 -18.81
N GLU A 85 -5.39 1.72 -17.88
CA GLU A 85 -5.87 0.35 -17.67
C GLU A 85 -6.40 0.16 -16.26
N VAL A 86 -7.53 -0.54 -16.15
CA VAL A 86 -8.13 -1.00 -14.90
C VAL A 86 -8.02 -2.51 -14.80
N ILE A 87 -7.46 -2.98 -13.69
CA ILE A 87 -7.40 -4.41 -13.35
C ILE A 87 -8.34 -4.66 -12.18
N LEU A 88 -9.30 -5.57 -12.36
CA LEU A 88 -10.18 -6.07 -11.31
C LEU A 88 -9.72 -7.46 -10.87
N GLN A 89 -9.61 -7.67 -9.57
CA GLN A 89 -9.23 -8.97 -9.00
C GLN A 89 -9.86 -9.17 -7.61
N GLU A 90 -9.85 -10.39 -7.11
CA GLU A 90 -10.26 -10.65 -5.73
C GLU A 90 -9.31 -9.94 -4.75
N ALA A 91 -9.85 -9.32 -3.71
CA ALA A 91 -9.07 -8.56 -2.73
C ALA A 91 -8.01 -9.44 -2.02
N ALA A 92 -8.36 -10.71 -1.74
CA ALA A 92 -7.45 -11.67 -1.14
C ALA A 92 -6.30 -12.12 -2.06
N ALA A 93 -6.52 -12.15 -3.38
CA ALA A 93 -5.52 -12.57 -4.36
C ALA A 93 -4.45 -11.50 -4.62
N GLY A 94 -4.78 -10.23 -4.42
CA GLY A 94 -3.93 -9.09 -4.78
C GLY A 94 -3.12 -8.49 -3.66
N ALA A 95 -3.20 -9.04 -2.45
CA ALA A 95 -2.50 -8.51 -1.29
C ALA A 95 -0.96 -8.66 -1.38
N ALA A 96 -0.48 -9.50 -2.30
CA ALA A 96 0.94 -9.71 -2.50
C ALA A 96 1.51 -8.62 -3.42
N GLY A 97 2.02 -7.53 -2.86
CA GLY A 97 2.84 -6.59 -3.61
C GLY A 97 2.49 -5.11 -3.45
N ILE A 98 3.03 -4.34 -4.32
CA ILE A 98 3.13 -2.87 -4.33
C ILE A 98 1.76 -2.14 -4.37
N ALA A 99 0.66 -2.83 -4.71
CA ALA A 99 -0.66 -2.22 -4.87
C ALA A 99 -1.22 -1.61 -3.57
N ASN A 100 -0.91 -2.21 -2.42
CA ASN A 100 -1.23 -1.62 -1.11
C ASN A 100 -0.15 -1.98 -0.08
N PRO A 101 0.79 -1.09 0.21
CA PRO A 101 1.80 -1.31 1.23
C PRO A 101 1.20 -1.48 2.64
N PHE A 102 -0.03 -1.00 2.86
CA PHE A 102 -0.72 -1.15 4.15
C PHE A 102 -1.48 -2.46 4.27
N ALA A 103 -1.83 -3.14 3.17
CA ALA A 103 -2.46 -4.48 3.21
C ALA A 103 -1.54 -5.51 3.88
N VAL A 104 -0.23 -5.36 3.72
CA VAL A 104 0.77 -6.16 4.43
C VAL A 104 0.67 -5.99 5.95
N LEU A 105 0.26 -4.82 6.42
CA LEU A 105 0.11 -4.50 7.84
C LEU A 105 -1.25 -4.91 8.37
N ILE A 106 -2.28 -4.91 7.54
CA ILE A 106 -3.66 -5.26 7.88
C ILE A 106 -3.90 -6.77 7.69
N GLY A 107 -3.41 -7.31 6.57
CA GLY A 107 -3.52 -8.74 6.26
C GLY A 107 -2.30 -9.47 6.83
N GLN A 108 -2.45 -10.30 7.77
CA GLN A 108 -1.47 -11.21 8.38
C GLN A 108 -0.64 -12.01 7.33
N ASP A 109 -0.07 -11.30 6.35
CA ASP A 109 0.75 -11.94 5.32
C ASP A 109 2.06 -12.41 5.94
N SER A 110 2.15 -13.73 6.13
CA SER A 110 3.31 -14.41 6.70
C SER A 110 4.61 -14.26 5.87
N ASN A 111 4.54 -13.61 4.71
CA ASN A 111 5.71 -13.33 3.87
C ASN A 111 6.48 -12.10 4.29
N TYR A 112 5.95 -11.30 5.21
CA TYR A 112 6.56 -10.09 5.70
C TYR A 112 6.68 -10.08 7.22
N GLU A 113 7.69 -9.38 7.72
CA GLU A 113 7.87 -9.07 9.13
C GLU A 113 8.11 -7.58 9.33
N VAL A 114 7.61 -7.02 10.42
CA VAL A 114 7.94 -5.65 10.81
C VAL A 114 9.32 -5.66 11.45
N SER A 115 10.31 -5.09 10.78
CA SER A 115 11.70 -5.05 11.24
C SER A 115 12.03 -3.79 12.04
N ALA A 116 11.31 -2.68 11.82
CA ALA A 116 11.42 -1.46 12.59
C ALA A 116 10.10 -0.68 12.61
N TYR A 117 9.89 0.09 13.67
CA TYR A 117 8.69 0.88 13.88
C TYR A 117 9.02 2.12 14.70
N GLU A 118 8.53 3.27 14.26
CA GLU A 118 8.62 4.53 14.97
C GLU A 118 7.22 5.14 15.09
N ALA A 119 6.86 5.63 16.26
CA ALA A 119 5.61 6.34 16.50
C ALA A 119 5.89 7.69 17.17
N ASP A 120 4.95 8.62 17.03
CA ASP A 120 4.99 9.88 17.75
C ASP A 120 4.54 9.75 19.21
N SER A 121 4.52 10.87 19.93
CA SER A 121 4.12 10.92 21.34
C SER A 121 2.63 10.55 21.58
N GLN A 122 1.81 10.52 20.54
CA GLN A 122 0.41 10.12 20.57
C GLN A 122 0.22 8.63 20.18
N GLY A 123 1.31 7.92 19.88
CA GLY A 123 1.28 6.53 19.44
C GLY A 123 0.93 6.36 17.96
N ILE A 124 0.88 7.45 17.18
CA ILE A 124 0.61 7.38 15.75
C ILE A 124 1.88 6.94 15.02
N PRO A 125 1.81 5.88 14.20
CA PRO A 125 2.94 5.43 13.40
C PRO A 125 3.48 6.54 12.50
N ARG A 126 4.79 6.70 12.50
CA ARG A 126 5.49 7.65 11.63
C ARG A 126 6.39 6.97 10.62
N LYS A 127 6.94 5.81 11.01
CA LYS A 127 7.75 5.00 10.12
C LYS A 127 7.55 3.52 10.44
N ILE A 128 7.41 2.73 9.39
CA ILE A 128 7.28 1.28 9.47
C ILE A 128 8.23 0.69 8.44
N VAL A 129 9.05 -0.25 8.86
CA VAL A 129 9.93 -0.99 7.96
C VAL A 129 9.52 -2.45 7.95
N LEU A 130 9.17 -2.92 6.77
CA LEU A 130 8.82 -4.31 6.50
C LEU A 130 9.99 -5.00 5.81
N LYS A 131 10.23 -6.24 6.17
CA LYS A 131 11.18 -7.12 5.49
C LYS A 131 10.44 -8.32 4.94
N ALA A 132 10.53 -8.53 3.64
CA ALA A 132 9.99 -9.72 2.99
C ALA A 132 10.92 -10.92 3.18
N LYS A 133 10.38 -12.13 3.14
CA LYS A 133 11.18 -13.37 3.11
C LYS A 133 12.12 -13.45 1.92
N SER A 134 11.79 -12.77 0.83
CA SER A 134 12.66 -12.63 -0.36
C SER A 134 13.90 -11.75 -0.12
N GLY A 135 13.99 -11.07 1.03
CA GLY A 135 15.04 -10.11 1.35
C GLY A 135 14.68 -8.66 1.00
N ALA A 136 13.63 -8.42 0.24
CA ALA A 136 13.19 -7.06 -0.09
C ALA A 136 12.77 -6.31 1.17
N LYS A 137 13.11 -5.03 1.22
CA LYS A 137 12.80 -4.14 2.35
C LYS A 137 11.89 -3.02 1.87
N TYR A 138 10.87 -2.74 2.63
CA TYR A 138 9.89 -1.69 2.35
C TYR A 138 9.84 -0.71 3.51
N THR A 139 9.98 0.57 3.22
CA THR A 139 9.88 1.64 4.22
C THR A 139 8.65 2.46 3.93
N ILE A 140 7.73 2.50 4.89
CA ILE A 140 6.52 3.32 4.85
C ILE A 140 6.70 4.47 5.84
N ARG A 141 6.53 5.71 5.39
CA ARG A 141 6.54 6.90 6.24
C ARG A 141 5.17 7.56 6.19
N ILE A 142 4.58 7.80 7.34
CA ILE A 142 3.28 8.45 7.49
C ILE A 142 3.55 9.92 7.84
N LYS A 143 3.19 10.81 6.92
CA LYS A 143 3.36 12.27 7.07
C LYS A 143 2.23 12.86 7.90
N ASP A 144 0.99 12.58 7.48
CA ASP A 144 -0.21 13.07 8.12
C ASP A 144 -1.15 11.91 8.42
N TYR A 145 -1.83 12.01 9.54
CA TYR A 145 -2.89 11.07 9.95
C TYR A 145 -4.07 11.88 10.46
N LYS A 146 -5.26 11.52 10.00
CA LYS A 146 -6.51 12.08 10.50
C LYS A 146 -7.54 10.97 10.65
N LYS A 147 -8.06 10.82 11.86
CA LYS A 147 -9.21 9.95 12.14
C LYS A 147 -10.45 10.54 11.51
N LEU A 148 -11.24 9.72 10.83
CA LEU A 148 -12.52 10.08 10.25
C LEU A 148 -13.63 9.46 11.10
N PRO A 149 -14.64 10.26 11.52
CA PRO A 149 -15.74 9.73 12.34
C PRO A 149 -16.65 8.78 11.54
N GLN A 150 -16.69 8.97 10.23
CA GLN A 150 -17.44 8.14 9.28
C GLN A 150 -16.82 8.30 7.90
N VAL A 151 -16.74 7.21 7.16
CA VAL A 151 -16.32 7.20 5.77
C VAL A 151 -17.51 6.77 4.92
N ASP A 152 -17.75 7.45 3.81
CA ASP A 152 -18.77 7.03 2.84
C ASP A 152 -18.30 5.74 2.15
N PRO A 153 -19.01 4.61 2.28
CA PRO A 153 -18.63 3.35 1.65
C PRO A 153 -18.48 3.43 0.13
N GLN A 154 -19.17 4.37 -0.51
CA GLN A 154 -19.09 4.58 -1.95
C GLN A 154 -17.69 5.03 -2.41
N GLN A 155 -16.87 5.55 -1.52
CA GLN A 155 -15.48 5.92 -1.82
C GLN A 155 -14.58 4.72 -2.12
N PHE A 156 -14.97 3.53 -1.68
CA PHE A 156 -14.19 2.29 -1.82
C PHE A 156 -14.59 1.47 -3.05
N VAL A 157 -15.67 1.85 -3.71
CA VAL A 157 -16.23 1.12 -4.85
C VAL A 157 -15.73 1.73 -6.15
N PHE A 158 -15.15 0.90 -7.01
CA PHE A 158 -14.82 1.28 -8.38
C PHE A 158 -16.09 1.46 -9.21
N ARG A 159 -16.13 2.52 -10.01
CA ARG A 159 -17.19 2.77 -10.99
C ARG A 159 -16.57 2.95 -12.36
N ALA A 160 -17.00 2.12 -13.31
CA ALA A 160 -16.48 2.16 -14.67
C ALA A 160 -16.78 3.49 -15.39
N GLU A 161 -17.88 4.16 -15.01
CA GLU A 161 -18.25 5.47 -15.55
C GLU A 161 -17.25 6.59 -15.23
N ASP A 162 -16.46 6.43 -14.16
CA ASP A 162 -15.41 7.39 -13.79
C ASP A 162 -14.16 7.26 -14.70
N PHE A 163 -14.07 6.17 -15.47
CA PHE A 163 -12.93 5.82 -16.32
C PHE A 163 -13.39 5.40 -17.74
N PRO A 164 -14.06 6.28 -18.49
CA PRO A 164 -14.75 5.91 -19.72
C PRO A 164 -13.83 5.47 -20.87
N THR A 165 -12.53 5.77 -20.78
CA THR A 165 -11.53 5.42 -21.81
C THR A 165 -10.68 4.23 -21.41
N ALA A 166 -10.69 3.85 -20.14
CA ALA A 166 -9.81 2.82 -19.62
C ALA A 166 -10.15 1.43 -20.15
N VAL A 167 -9.11 0.67 -20.47
CA VAL A 167 -9.26 -0.76 -20.77
C VAL A 167 -9.46 -1.50 -19.45
N VAL A 168 -10.53 -2.29 -19.35
CA VAL A 168 -10.82 -3.06 -18.14
C VAL A 168 -10.44 -4.52 -18.34
N THR A 169 -9.53 -5.01 -17.52
CA THR A 169 -9.12 -6.41 -17.44
C THR A 169 -9.70 -7.01 -16.15
N ASP A 170 -10.63 -7.95 -16.28
CA ASP A 170 -11.27 -8.63 -15.14
C ASP A 170 -10.62 -10.00 -14.91
N LEU A 171 -9.99 -10.17 -13.76
CA LEU A 171 -9.27 -11.37 -13.34
C LEU A 171 -9.98 -12.13 -12.19
N ARG A 172 -11.22 -11.77 -11.88
CA ARG A 172 -12.00 -12.40 -10.81
C ARG A 172 -12.53 -13.76 -11.20
#